data_337532fe843cabbdb42cf364a205761d
#
_entry.id   337532fe843cabbdb42cf364a205761d
#
_cell.length_a   1.000
_cell.length_b   1.000
_cell.length_c   1.000
_cell.angle_alpha   90.00
_cell.angle_beta   90.00
_cell.angle_gamma   90.00
#
_symmetry.space_group_name_H-M   'P 1'
#
loop_
_entity.id
_entity.type
_entity.pdbx_description
1 polymer ?
#
loop_
_entity_poly.entity_id
_entity_poly.type
_entity_poly.pdbx_seq_one_letter_code
_entity_poly.pdbx_strand_id
1 'polypeptide(L)'
;MVLGIGLGVLTGSALRWFAPQVHRQTLNLPSWLQLPETFEAETPAQNNNKPETNPKPVVGRFQPTREIPELSARWRTIAATQKDLQASAYMLILDDGRFAQMHADRPMPAASSIKTPVLLAALQQVDAGDLHWNEPLVLTKDLVGGGAGWMASRPLGSRFPTRVAATEMIRVSDNSATNLLIDRVGGQQTINRRFQDLGLTATAVNNWLPDLDGTNTTSAHDLSRSIALVDTGEALSLRSRDLFREVMGSSVTNTLLPTGLMKGLGGAQGAPDSTLASKGYRVYNKTGDIGIAYADAGLIELPDGRRAVAGFLVKGPFNDPRSTNLIRALAAAMAPHLKPEPAPQRRTASPSQESTP
;
A
#
# COMPACT_ATOMS: atom_id res chain seq x y z
N MET A 1 -2.08 30.43 -30.49
CA MET A 1 -2.95 29.62 -29.62
C MET A 1 -4.31 29.29 -30.21
N VAL A 2 -4.76 29.95 -31.27
CA VAL A 2 -6.07 29.72 -31.94
C VAL A 2 -6.02 28.60 -32.98
N LEU A 3 -4.87 28.35 -33.62
CA LEU A 3 -4.73 27.30 -34.67
C LEU A 3 -4.76 25.85 -34.08
N GLY A 4 -4.31 25.63 -32.86
CA GLY A 4 -4.29 24.28 -32.26
C GLY A 4 -5.68 23.77 -31.85
N ILE A 5 -6.59 24.66 -31.48
CA ILE A 5 -7.97 24.30 -31.08
C ILE A 5 -8.80 23.91 -32.29
N GLY A 6 -8.58 24.58 -33.44
CA GLY A 6 -9.29 24.28 -34.69
C GLY A 6 -8.96 22.90 -35.28
N LEU A 7 -7.69 22.47 -35.19
CA LEU A 7 -7.28 21.15 -35.70
C LEU A 7 -7.83 20.01 -34.84
N GLY A 8 -7.89 20.19 -33.50
CA GLY A 8 -8.44 19.20 -32.60
C GLY A 8 -9.95 18.97 -32.78
N VAL A 9 -10.71 20.03 -33.07
CA VAL A 9 -12.14 19.91 -33.29
C VAL A 9 -12.44 19.28 -34.66
N LEU A 10 -11.64 19.56 -35.68
CA LEU A 10 -11.80 18.97 -37.01
C LEU A 10 -11.46 17.47 -37.02
N THR A 11 -10.40 17.08 -36.36
CA THR A 11 -10.02 15.65 -36.23
C THR A 11 -10.99 14.86 -35.36
N GLY A 12 -11.49 15.43 -34.25
CA GLY A 12 -12.51 14.80 -33.42
C GLY A 12 -13.86 14.64 -34.12
N SER A 13 -14.27 15.63 -34.95
CA SER A 13 -15.49 15.55 -35.73
C SER A 13 -15.39 14.55 -36.89
N ALA A 14 -14.22 14.44 -37.54
CA ALA A 14 -13.97 13.44 -38.57
C ALA A 14 -14.02 12.01 -38.02
N LEU A 15 -13.43 11.77 -36.86
CA LEU A 15 -13.47 10.46 -36.18
C LEU A 15 -14.91 10.07 -35.77
N ARG A 16 -15.74 11.03 -35.36
CA ARG A 16 -17.17 10.78 -35.07
C ARG A 16 -17.99 10.40 -36.28
N TRP A 17 -17.62 10.92 -37.48
CA TRP A 17 -18.32 10.64 -38.73
C TRP A 17 -18.02 9.24 -39.27
N PHE A 18 -16.82 8.71 -38.99
CA PHE A 18 -16.39 7.38 -39.41
C PHE A 18 -16.76 6.28 -38.41
N ALA A 19 -17.04 6.59 -37.14
CA ALA A 19 -17.37 5.61 -36.10
C ALA A 19 -18.58 4.70 -36.40
N PRO A 20 -19.67 5.16 -37.10
CA PRO A 20 -20.77 4.27 -37.43
C PRO A 20 -20.49 3.32 -38.60
N GLN A 21 -19.46 3.58 -39.42
CA GLN A 21 -19.17 2.77 -40.60
C GLN A 21 -18.24 1.59 -40.30
N VAL A 22 -17.48 1.66 -39.21
CA VAL A 22 -16.58 0.59 -38.78
C VAL A 22 -17.33 -0.67 -38.32
N HIS A 23 -18.60 -0.56 -37.96
CA HIS A 23 -19.45 -1.70 -37.56
C HIS A 23 -20.05 -2.52 -38.71
N ARG A 24 -19.80 -2.18 -39.98
CA ARG A 24 -20.47 -2.84 -41.13
C ARG A 24 -19.57 -3.30 -42.29
N GLN A 25 -18.27 -3.15 -42.20
CA GLN A 25 -17.37 -3.67 -43.23
C GLN A 25 -16.21 -4.42 -42.60
N THR A 26 -16.01 -5.67 -43.05
CA THR A 26 -14.79 -6.42 -42.86
C THR A 26 -13.65 -5.61 -43.50
N LEU A 27 -12.84 -4.98 -42.65
CA LEU A 27 -11.62 -4.31 -43.10
C LEU A 27 -10.63 -5.38 -43.50
N ASN A 28 -10.27 -5.40 -44.82
CA ASN A 28 -9.11 -6.17 -45.29
C ASN A 28 -7.85 -5.54 -44.71
N LEU A 29 -7.40 -6.06 -43.55
CA LEU A 29 -6.19 -5.63 -42.92
C LEU A 29 -4.97 -6.24 -43.65
N PRO A 30 -3.87 -5.48 -43.82
CA PRO A 30 -2.61 -6.02 -44.34
C PRO A 30 -2.17 -7.25 -43.57
N SER A 31 -1.53 -8.19 -44.25
CA SER A 31 -1.16 -9.52 -43.67
C SER A 31 -0.34 -9.46 -42.39
N TRP A 32 0.36 -8.38 -42.10
CA TRP A 32 1.14 -8.18 -40.88
C TRP A 32 0.28 -7.73 -39.67
N LEU A 33 -1.00 -7.40 -39.88
CA LEU A 33 -1.99 -7.01 -38.86
C LEU A 33 -3.06 -8.11 -38.64
N GLN A 34 -2.99 -9.23 -39.34
CA GLN A 34 -3.92 -10.35 -39.14
C GLN A 34 -3.43 -11.21 -37.98
N LEU A 35 -4.22 -11.26 -36.91
CA LEU A 35 -4.01 -12.23 -35.84
C LEU A 35 -4.30 -13.63 -36.37
N PRO A 36 -3.52 -14.67 -35.99
CA PRO A 36 -3.80 -16.03 -36.41
C PRO A 36 -5.16 -16.49 -35.89
N GLU A 37 -6.07 -16.82 -36.81
CA GLU A 37 -7.28 -17.57 -36.50
C GLU A 37 -6.84 -19.02 -36.21
N THR A 38 -7.07 -19.45 -34.99
CA THR A 38 -7.42 -20.80 -34.52
C THR A 38 -6.86 -21.02 -33.13
N PHE A 39 -7.69 -20.87 -32.13
CA PHE A 39 -7.58 -21.70 -30.92
C PHE A 39 -8.59 -22.84 -31.09
N GLU A 40 -8.19 -23.93 -31.75
CA GLU A 40 -8.87 -25.21 -31.59
C GLU A 40 -8.54 -25.77 -30.21
N ALA A 41 -9.61 -26.08 -29.46
CA ALA A 41 -9.49 -26.73 -28.16
C ALA A 41 -9.03 -28.19 -28.36
N GLU A 42 -7.76 -28.45 -28.12
CA GLU A 42 -7.25 -29.81 -28.03
C GLU A 42 -7.69 -30.44 -26.69
N THR A 43 -8.36 -31.57 -26.81
CA THR A 43 -8.72 -32.49 -25.71
C THR A 43 -7.43 -33.06 -25.11
N PRO A 44 -7.24 -33.08 -23.78
CA PRO A 44 -5.98 -33.56 -23.21
C PRO A 44 -5.88 -35.08 -23.30
N ALA A 45 -4.88 -35.55 -24.05
CA ALA A 45 -4.38 -36.91 -23.96
C ALA A 45 -3.70 -37.14 -22.60
N GLN A 46 -4.12 -38.15 -21.88
CA GLN A 46 -3.49 -38.62 -20.64
C GLN A 46 -2.06 -39.06 -20.93
N ASN A 47 -1.08 -38.30 -20.44
CA ASN A 47 0.29 -38.73 -20.40
C ASN A 47 0.77 -38.80 -18.95
N ASN A 48 0.90 -40.02 -18.43
CA ASN A 48 1.42 -40.38 -17.11
C ASN A 48 2.95 -40.21 -17.11
N ASN A 49 3.44 -38.98 -17.02
CA ASN A 49 4.81 -38.71 -16.60
C ASN A 49 4.76 -37.62 -15.52
N LYS A 50 5.06 -38.06 -14.29
CA LYS A 50 5.19 -37.25 -13.12
C LYS A 50 6.41 -36.32 -13.29
N PRO A 51 6.27 -34.99 -13.49
CA PRO A 51 7.39 -34.09 -13.38
C PRO A 51 7.62 -33.78 -11.90
N GLU A 52 8.82 -33.96 -11.42
CA GLU A 52 9.28 -33.30 -10.19
C GLU A 52 9.17 -31.81 -10.40
N THR A 53 8.08 -31.22 -9.93
CA THR A 53 7.92 -29.78 -9.90
C THR A 53 8.62 -29.26 -8.66
N ASN A 54 9.85 -28.76 -8.83
CA ASN A 54 10.34 -27.70 -7.96
C ASN A 54 9.27 -26.60 -7.98
N PRO A 55 8.65 -26.25 -6.83
CA PRO A 55 7.63 -25.22 -6.82
C PRO A 55 8.29 -23.92 -7.28
N LYS A 56 7.86 -23.41 -8.44
CA LYS A 56 8.19 -22.03 -8.82
C LYS A 56 7.75 -21.14 -7.65
N PRO A 57 8.59 -20.22 -7.18
CA PRO A 57 8.19 -19.31 -6.11
C PRO A 57 6.91 -18.59 -6.55
N VAL A 58 5.83 -18.77 -5.77
CA VAL A 58 4.57 -18.08 -6.00
C VAL A 58 4.80 -16.63 -5.59
N VAL A 59 5.19 -15.83 -6.55
CA VAL A 59 5.41 -14.39 -6.36
C VAL A 59 4.09 -13.78 -5.90
N GLY A 60 4.08 -13.25 -4.68
CA GLY A 60 3.08 -12.30 -4.26
C GLY A 60 2.00 -12.72 -3.27
N ARG A 61 2.21 -13.69 -2.39
CA ARG A 61 1.30 -13.93 -1.26
C ARG A 61 1.87 -13.36 0.03
N PHE A 62 0.99 -12.91 0.95
CA PHE A 62 1.40 -12.58 2.32
C PHE A 62 1.77 -13.88 3.05
N GLN A 63 2.97 -14.38 2.79
CA GLN A 63 3.48 -15.63 3.36
C GLN A 63 4.87 -15.39 3.97
N PRO A 64 4.95 -15.10 5.27
CA PRO A 64 6.22 -15.11 5.97
C PRO A 64 6.79 -16.54 5.97
N THR A 65 8.00 -16.71 5.43
CA THR A 65 8.64 -18.03 5.30
C THR A 65 9.86 -18.18 6.18
N ARG A 66 10.66 -17.11 6.32
CA ARG A 66 11.92 -17.15 7.06
C ARG A 66 12.13 -15.86 7.85
N GLU A 67 12.23 -15.99 9.15
CA GLU A 67 12.57 -14.85 10.00
C GLU A 67 14.00 -14.34 9.73
N ILE A 68 14.19 -13.03 9.89
CA ILE A 68 15.48 -12.34 9.94
C ILE A 68 15.77 -12.10 11.43
N PRO A 69 16.35 -13.08 12.14
CA PRO A 69 16.46 -13.04 13.60
C PRO A 69 17.34 -11.90 14.12
N GLU A 70 18.35 -11.51 13.32
CA GLU A 70 19.24 -10.39 13.63
C GLU A 70 18.49 -9.04 13.61
N LEU A 71 17.53 -8.84 12.71
CA LEU A 71 16.72 -7.64 12.68
C LEU A 71 15.70 -7.64 13.83
N SER A 72 15.04 -8.75 14.07
CA SER A 72 14.11 -8.90 15.20
C SER A 72 14.82 -8.67 16.54
N ALA A 73 16.03 -9.19 16.72
CA ALA A 73 16.86 -8.94 17.90
C ALA A 73 17.30 -7.47 17.99
N ARG A 74 17.69 -6.88 16.88
CA ARG A 74 18.08 -5.45 16.82
C ARG A 74 16.93 -4.55 17.24
N TRP A 75 15.71 -4.80 16.78
CA TRP A 75 14.51 -4.06 17.17
C TRP A 75 14.25 -4.17 18.68
N ARG A 76 14.35 -5.38 19.24
CA ARG A 76 14.22 -5.57 20.71
C ARG A 76 15.27 -4.77 21.48
N THR A 77 16.52 -4.77 21.03
CA THR A 77 17.59 -3.99 21.65
C THR A 77 17.30 -2.48 21.58
N ILE A 78 16.88 -1.97 20.44
CA ILE A 78 16.52 -0.55 20.26
C ILE A 78 15.35 -0.18 21.18
N ALA A 79 14.28 -0.98 21.22
CA ALA A 79 13.10 -0.71 22.04
C ALA A 79 13.43 -0.77 23.55
N ALA A 80 14.31 -1.68 23.98
CA ALA A 80 14.72 -1.84 25.39
C ALA A 80 15.44 -0.59 25.96
N THR A 81 15.96 0.29 25.11
CA THR A 81 16.55 1.57 25.55
C THR A 81 15.50 2.57 26.03
N GLN A 82 14.22 2.34 25.74
CA GLN A 82 13.09 3.23 26.04
C GLN A 82 12.08 2.52 26.94
N LYS A 83 12.40 2.41 28.25
CA LYS A 83 11.65 1.60 29.21
C LYS A 83 10.16 2.00 29.35
N ASP A 84 9.83 3.27 29.14
CA ASP A 84 8.46 3.79 29.31
C ASP A 84 7.64 3.74 28.02
N LEU A 85 8.23 3.23 26.92
CA LEU A 85 7.56 3.10 25.64
C LEU A 85 7.21 1.64 25.36
N GLN A 86 6.01 1.41 24.88
CA GLN A 86 5.60 0.14 24.31
C GLN A 86 5.73 0.21 22.79
N ALA A 87 6.46 -0.71 22.19
CA ALA A 87 6.68 -0.72 20.74
C ALA A 87 6.30 -2.06 20.12
N SER A 88 5.81 -1.99 18.90
CA SER A 88 5.51 -3.12 18.02
C SER A 88 6.09 -2.83 16.64
N ALA A 89 6.66 -3.83 15.99
CA ALA A 89 7.25 -3.71 14.65
C ALA A 89 7.07 -5.01 13.86
N TYR A 90 6.82 -4.87 12.58
CA TYR A 90 6.78 -5.95 11.61
C TYR A 90 7.31 -5.50 10.26
N MET A 91 8.01 -6.36 9.55
CA MET A 91 8.43 -6.17 8.16
C MET A 91 8.36 -7.51 7.44
N LEU A 92 7.91 -7.48 6.18
CA LEU A 92 7.94 -8.63 5.27
C LEU A 92 8.45 -8.19 3.91
N ILE A 93 9.44 -8.86 3.37
CA ILE A 93 9.84 -8.75 1.96
C ILE A 93 8.93 -9.68 1.17
N LEU A 94 8.09 -9.11 0.31
CA LEU A 94 7.01 -9.85 -0.37
C LEU A 94 7.54 -10.86 -1.39
N ASP A 95 8.71 -10.59 -1.97
CA ASP A 95 9.26 -11.38 -3.08
C ASP A 95 9.94 -12.67 -2.61
N ASP A 96 10.43 -12.73 -1.37
CA ASP A 96 11.16 -13.88 -0.84
C ASP A 96 10.63 -14.42 0.51
N GLY A 97 9.63 -13.74 1.09
CA GLY A 97 9.00 -14.14 2.34
C GLY A 97 9.86 -13.95 3.59
N ARG A 98 11.02 -13.27 3.50
CA ARG A 98 11.81 -12.94 4.69
C ARG A 98 11.10 -11.88 5.52
N PHE A 99 11.01 -12.11 6.82
CA PHE A 99 10.32 -11.20 7.74
C PHE A 99 11.10 -10.94 9.02
N ALA A 100 10.76 -9.86 9.69
CA ALA A 100 11.21 -9.57 11.05
C ALA A 100 10.04 -9.09 11.90
N GLN A 101 10.11 -9.35 13.21
CA GLN A 101 9.01 -9.05 14.11
C GLN A 101 9.48 -8.70 15.52
N MET A 102 8.70 -7.82 16.15
CA MET A 102 8.82 -7.50 17.57
C MET A 102 7.43 -7.16 18.11
N HIS A 103 6.85 -8.03 18.93
CA HIS A 103 5.48 -7.87 19.45
C HIS A 103 4.45 -7.60 18.35
N ALA A 104 4.63 -8.23 17.18
CA ALA A 104 3.97 -7.83 15.91
C ALA A 104 2.44 -7.91 15.98
N ASP A 105 1.89 -8.89 16.70
CA ASP A 105 0.44 -9.12 16.83
C ASP A 105 -0.20 -8.41 18.03
N ARG A 106 0.60 -7.66 18.82
CA ARG A 106 0.08 -6.95 19.99
C ARG A 106 -0.93 -5.88 19.55
N PRO A 107 -2.19 -5.91 20.03
CA PRO A 107 -3.12 -4.81 19.84
C PRO A 107 -2.61 -3.55 20.50
N MET A 108 -2.57 -2.45 19.75
CA MET A 108 -2.15 -1.14 20.23
C MET A 108 -3.07 -0.06 19.66
N PRO A 109 -3.15 1.14 20.28
CA PRO A 109 -3.90 2.25 19.69
C PRO A 109 -3.46 2.51 18.25
N ALA A 110 -4.43 2.45 17.34
CA ALA A 110 -4.14 2.56 15.89
C ALA A 110 -3.81 3.99 15.46
N ALA A 111 -4.32 5.00 16.18
CA ALA A 111 -4.32 6.37 15.71
C ALA A 111 -4.82 6.43 14.24
N SER A 112 -4.29 7.34 13.43
CA SER A 112 -4.70 7.45 12.02
C SER A 112 -4.15 6.36 11.10
N SER A 113 -3.33 5.41 11.57
CA SER A 113 -2.91 4.28 10.74
C SER A 113 -4.08 3.33 10.42
N ILE A 114 -5.17 3.34 11.21
CA ILE A 114 -6.42 2.62 10.95
C ILE A 114 -7.04 2.97 9.57
N LYS A 115 -6.70 4.12 9.01
CA LYS A 115 -7.20 4.59 7.72
C LYS A 115 -6.74 3.72 6.55
N THR A 116 -5.63 3.00 6.70
CA THR A 116 -5.13 2.05 5.69
C THR A 116 -6.10 0.86 5.51
N PRO A 117 -6.46 0.08 6.54
CA PRO A 117 -7.47 -0.97 6.39
C PRO A 117 -8.88 -0.43 6.10
N VAL A 118 -9.22 0.80 6.50
CA VAL A 118 -10.47 1.46 6.07
C VAL A 118 -10.50 1.68 4.56
N LEU A 119 -9.40 2.16 3.98
CA LEU A 119 -9.27 2.32 2.53
C LEU A 119 -9.40 0.98 1.80
N LEU A 120 -8.75 -0.07 2.31
CA LEU A 120 -8.89 -1.42 1.76
C LEU A 120 -10.36 -1.89 1.76
N ALA A 121 -11.07 -1.74 2.89
CA ALA A 121 -12.47 -2.14 3.00
C ALA A 121 -13.39 -1.35 2.05
N ALA A 122 -13.14 -0.05 1.87
CA ALA A 122 -13.88 0.78 0.92
C ALA A 122 -13.64 0.32 -0.53
N LEU A 123 -12.40 0.01 -0.91
CA LEU A 123 -12.07 -0.46 -2.25
C LEU A 123 -12.60 -1.87 -2.55
N GLN A 124 -12.74 -2.73 -1.54
CA GLN A 124 -13.44 -4.01 -1.71
C GLN A 124 -14.91 -3.82 -2.09
N GLN A 125 -15.58 -2.80 -1.53
CA GLN A 125 -16.94 -2.46 -1.97
C GLN A 125 -17.00 -1.84 -3.36
N VAL A 126 -15.95 -1.12 -3.76
CA VAL A 126 -15.83 -0.64 -5.16
C VAL A 126 -15.71 -1.83 -6.13
N ASP A 127 -14.91 -2.84 -5.79
CA ASP A 127 -14.77 -4.06 -6.59
C ASP A 127 -16.06 -4.90 -6.65
N ALA A 128 -16.83 -4.92 -5.57
CA ALA A 128 -18.12 -5.58 -5.51
C ALA A 128 -19.25 -4.83 -6.27
N GLY A 129 -19.01 -3.55 -6.64
CA GLY A 129 -20.02 -2.68 -7.25
C GLY A 129 -20.99 -2.04 -6.24
N ASP A 130 -20.78 -2.28 -4.94
CA ASP A 130 -21.62 -1.75 -3.86
C ASP A 130 -21.32 -0.28 -3.56
N LEU A 131 -20.13 0.20 -3.91
CA LEU A 131 -19.66 1.56 -3.73
C LEU A 131 -19.15 2.12 -5.06
N HIS A 132 -19.68 3.27 -5.50
CA HIS A 132 -19.16 3.95 -6.67
C HIS A 132 -18.10 5.00 -6.30
N TRP A 133 -16.94 4.96 -7.01
CA TRP A 133 -15.80 5.84 -6.72
C TRP A 133 -16.10 7.34 -6.82
N ASN A 134 -17.15 7.71 -7.55
CA ASN A 134 -17.58 9.10 -7.72
C ASN A 134 -18.91 9.42 -7.01
N GLU A 135 -19.54 8.47 -6.29
CA GLU A 135 -20.78 8.79 -5.60
C GLU A 135 -20.54 9.83 -4.49
N PRO A 136 -21.51 10.71 -4.24
CA PRO A 136 -21.38 11.75 -3.21
C PRO A 136 -21.66 11.19 -1.81
N LEU A 137 -20.72 11.37 -0.90
CA LEU A 137 -20.88 11.17 0.53
C LEU A 137 -21.34 12.47 1.17
N VAL A 138 -22.33 12.43 2.04
CA VAL A 138 -22.95 13.62 2.64
C VAL A 138 -22.44 13.82 4.06
N LEU A 139 -21.88 14.99 4.35
CA LEU A 139 -21.40 15.35 5.68
C LEU A 139 -22.59 15.63 6.61
N THR A 140 -22.85 14.73 7.54
CA THR A 140 -23.83 14.89 8.62
C THR A 140 -23.14 15.32 9.91
N LYS A 141 -23.92 15.80 10.89
CA LYS A 141 -23.40 16.25 12.19
C LYS A 141 -22.59 15.17 12.89
N ASP A 142 -23.05 13.92 12.83
CA ASP A 142 -22.46 12.79 13.55
C ASP A 142 -21.15 12.29 12.90
N LEU A 143 -20.90 12.67 11.65
CA LEU A 143 -19.69 12.30 10.91
C LEU A 143 -18.63 13.40 10.90
N VAL A 144 -18.91 14.56 11.49
CA VAL A 144 -17.91 15.63 11.63
C VAL A 144 -16.82 15.17 12.59
N GLY A 145 -15.58 15.01 12.07
CA GLY A 145 -14.39 14.69 12.85
C GLY A 145 -13.35 15.81 12.75
N GLY A 146 -13.17 16.58 13.82
CA GLY A 146 -12.17 17.66 13.87
C GLY A 146 -10.75 17.15 14.06
N GLY A 147 -9.80 18.06 14.26
CA GLY A 147 -8.40 17.78 14.62
C GLY A 147 -7.47 17.59 13.43
N ALA A 148 -7.86 16.87 12.38
CA ALA A 148 -7.05 16.70 11.18
C ALA A 148 -7.93 16.81 9.92
N GLY A 149 -7.36 17.37 8.85
CA GLY A 149 -8.04 17.61 7.58
C GLY A 149 -8.84 18.91 7.57
N TRP A 150 -9.67 19.06 6.54
CA TRP A 150 -10.41 20.31 6.27
C TRP A 150 -11.92 20.10 6.08
N MET A 151 -12.40 18.87 5.92
CA MET A 151 -13.82 18.60 5.63
C MET A 151 -14.73 19.00 6.80
N ALA A 152 -14.23 18.92 8.05
CA ALA A 152 -14.96 19.37 9.24
C ALA A 152 -15.35 20.86 9.20
N SER A 153 -14.65 21.71 8.45
CA SER A 153 -14.95 23.14 8.32
C SER A 153 -16.03 23.44 7.28
N ARG A 154 -16.53 22.43 6.56
CA ARG A 154 -17.57 22.63 5.55
C ARG A 154 -18.97 22.61 6.16
N PRO A 155 -19.94 23.32 5.57
CA PRO A 155 -21.32 23.26 6.02
C PRO A 155 -21.87 21.82 6.05
N LEU A 156 -22.74 21.55 7.03
CA LEU A 156 -23.50 20.28 7.03
C LEU A 156 -24.31 20.15 5.73
N GLY A 157 -24.44 18.93 5.22
CA GLY A 157 -25.02 18.65 3.91
C GLY A 157 -24.06 18.79 2.74
N SER A 158 -22.80 19.24 2.97
CA SER A 158 -21.77 19.23 1.94
C SER A 158 -21.57 17.82 1.39
N ARG A 159 -21.35 17.71 0.07
CA ARG A 159 -21.20 16.45 -0.65
C ARG A 159 -19.78 16.29 -1.15
N PHE A 160 -19.17 15.17 -0.87
CA PHE A 160 -17.81 14.84 -1.31
C PHE A 160 -17.83 13.54 -2.11
N PRO A 161 -17.31 13.53 -3.35
CA PRO A 161 -17.13 12.27 -4.06
C PRO A 161 -16.29 11.28 -3.23
N THR A 162 -16.63 9.99 -3.26
CA THR A 162 -15.91 8.93 -2.52
C THR A 162 -14.40 9.00 -2.75
N ARG A 163 -13.96 9.23 -3.99
CA ARG A 163 -12.52 9.40 -4.31
C ARG A 163 -11.87 10.56 -3.56
N VAL A 164 -12.59 11.66 -3.37
CA VAL A 164 -12.08 12.84 -2.64
C VAL A 164 -11.97 12.50 -1.15
N ALA A 165 -12.98 11.86 -0.58
CA ALA A 165 -12.94 11.41 0.81
C ALA A 165 -11.79 10.41 1.03
N ALA A 166 -11.63 9.41 0.17
CA ALA A 166 -10.53 8.44 0.25
C ALA A 166 -9.15 9.10 0.16
N THR A 167 -8.99 10.04 -0.79
CA THR A 167 -7.72 10.77 -0.95
C THR A 167 -7.42 11.63 0.28
N GLU A 168 -8.36 12.45 0.76
CA GLU A 168 -8.12 13.34 1.90
C GLU A 168 -7.96 12.59 3.22
N MET A 169 -8.64 11.45 3.39
CA MET A 169 -8.43 10.52 4.50
C MET A 169 -6.95 10.11 4.64
N ILE A 170 -6.29 9.84 3.53
CA ILE A 170 -4.89 9.44 3.52
C ILE A 170 -3.96 10.66 3.44
N ARG A 171 -4.21 11.58 2.50
CA ARG A 171 -3.30 12.70 2.16
C ARG A 171 -3.02 13.60 3.35
N VAL A 172 -4.05 14.12 4.00
CA VAL A 172 -3.95 15.03 5.16
C VAL A 172 -4.55 14.42 6.43
N SER A 173 -4.84 13.12 6.38
CA SER A 173 -5.40 12.40 7.54
C SER A 173 -6.77 12.92 7.98
N ASP A 174 -7.64 13.36 7.06
CA ASP A 174 -8.94 13.96 7.35
C ASP A 174 -9.85 12.99 8.13
N ASN A 175 -10.30 13.40 9.31
CA ASN A 175 -11.11 12.57 10.20
C ASN A 175 -12.58 12.50 9.73
N SER A 176 -13.14 13.60 9.22
CA SER A 176 -14.49 13.57 8.65
C SER A 176 -14.55 12.67 7.41
N ALA A 177 -13.54 12.73 6.54
CA ALA A 177 -13.42 11.84 5.40
C ALA A 177 -13.40 10.37 5.83
N THR A 178 -12.69 10.07 6.92
CA THR A 178 -12.63 8.71 7.47
C THR A 178 -14.00 8.26 7.96
N ASN A 179 -14.69 9.10 8.74
CA ASN A 179 -16.02 8.80 9.28
C ASN A 179 -17.04 8.60 8.15
N LEU A 180 -17.00 9.44 7.11
CA LEU A 180 -17.82 9.28 5.91
C LEU A 180 -17.63 7.93 5.23
N LEU A 181 -16.38 7.46 5.12
CA LEU A 181 -16.08 6.16 4.51
C LEU A 181 -16.50 5.00 5.42
N ILE A 182 -16.24 5.08 6.73
CA ILE A 182 -16.67 4.05 7.68
C ILE A 182 -18.20 3.93 7.67
N ASP A 183 -18.93 5.04 7.71
CA ASP A 183 -20.38 5.06 7.61
C ASP A 183 -20.87 4.42 6.31
N ARG A 184 -20.29 4.83 5.16
CA ARG A 184 -20.69 4.36 3.84
C ARG A 184 -20.45 2.86 3.63
N VAL A 185 -19.40 2.28 4.23
CA VAL A 185 -19.16 0.83 4.15
C VAL A 185 -20.03 0.01 5.09
N GLY A 186 -20.95 0.64 5.83
CA GLY A 186 -21.93 0.00 6.70
C GLY A 186 -21.63 0.14 8.20
N GLY A 187 -20.83 1.13 8.57
CA GLY A 187 -20.51 1.48 9.96
C GLY A 187 -19.49 0.57 10.63
N GLN A 188 -19.23 0.86 11.91
CA GLN A 188 -18.15 0.20 12.69
C GLN A 188 -18.29 -1.33 12.75
N GLN A 189 -19.50 -1.84 12.97
CA GLN A 189 -19.70 -3.30 13.06
C GLN A 189 -19.38 -4.02 11.74
N THR A 190 -19.79 -3.43 10.62
CA THR A 190 -19.58 -4.03 9.31
C THR A 190 -18.10 -3.99 8.92
N ILE A 191 -17.43 -2.86 9.15
CA ILE A 191 -16.01 -2.73 8.83
C ILE A 191 -15.16 -3.66 9.70
N ASN A 192 -15.50 -3.83 10.98
CA ASN A 192 -14.80 -4.74 11.88
C ASN A 192 -14.95 -6.21 11.44
N ARG A 193 -16.13 -6.63 10.98
CA ARG A 193 -16.30 -7.98 10.38
C ARG A 193 -15.39 -8.17 9.17
N ARG A 194 -15.32 -7.17 8.28
CA ARG A 194 -14.41 -7.22 7.11
C ARG A 194 -12.94 -7.33 7.53
N PHE A 195 -12.53 -6.66 8.59
CA PHE A 195 -11.18 -6.80 9.13
C PHE A 195 -10.91 -8.22 9.62
N GLN A 196 -11.87 -8.85 10.31
CA GLN A 196 -11.75 -10.26 10.72
C GLN A 196 -11.66 -11.20 9.51
N ASP A 197 -12.50 -10.99 8.49
CA ASP A 197 -12.49 -11.79 7.24
C ASP A 197 -11.15 -11.69 6.49
N LEU A 198 -10.46 -10.54 6.60
CA LEU A 198 -9.12 -10.31 6.06
C LEU A 198 -8.01 -10.87 6.96
N GLY A 199 -8.34 -11.43 8.14
CA GLY A 199 -7.39 -11.90 9.13
C GLY A 199 -6.66 -10.78 9.87
N LEU A 200 -7.25 -9.57 9.96
CA LEU A 200 -6.73 -8.43 10.73
C LEU A 200 -7.30 -8.50 12.16
N THR A 201 -6.84 -9.48 12.92
CA THR A 201 -7.49 -9.89 14.20
C THR A 201 -7.29 -8.91 15.35
N ALA A 202 -6.28 -8.06 15.29
CA ALA A 202 -6.01 -7.01 16.25
C ALA A 202 -6.58 -5.63 15.84
N THR A 203 -7.21 -5.56 14.65
CA THR A 203 -7.70 -4.30 14.06
C THR A 203 -9.19 -4.13 14.30
N ALA A 204 -9.56 -3.02 14.97
CA ALA A 204 -10.95 -2.68 15.22
C ALA A 204 -11.19 -1.16 15.26
N VAL A 205 -12.29 -0.73 14.66
CA VAL A 205 -12.86 0.62 14.83
C VAL A 205 -13.91 0.55 15.93
N ASN A 206 -13.56 1.09 17.11
CA ASN A 206 -14.42 1.11 18.29
C ASN A 206 -15.04 2.49 18.52
N ASN A 207 -14.45 3.54 17.93
CA ASN A 207 -14.91 4.91 18.07
C ASN A 207 -14.78 5.65 16.72
N TRP A 208 -15.63 6.66 16.52
CA TRP A 208 -15.49 7.63 15.44
C TRP A 208 -14.22 8.46 15.63
N LEU A 209 -13.65 8.95 14.52
CA LEU A 209 -12.46 9.80 14.60
C LEU A 209 -12.89 11.29 14.80
N PRO A 210 -12.12 12.06 15.62
CA PRO A 210 -10.86 11.67 16.25
C PRO A 210 -11.06 10.74 17.46
N ASP A 211 -10.27 9.70 17.57
CA ASP A 211 -10.23 8.78 18.71
C ASP A 211 -8.99 9.09 19.56
N LEU A 212 -9.07 10.13 20.39
CA LEU A 212 -7.93 10.60 21.18
C LEU A 212 -7.60 9.69 22.37
N ASP A 213 -8.56 8.90 22.81
CA ASP A 213 -8.37 7.91 23.89
C ASP A 213 -7.65 6.65 23.41
N GLY A 214 -7.53 6.48 22.08
CA GLY A 214 -6.84 5.35 21.48
C GLY A 214 -7.57 4.03 21.63
N THR A 215 -8.91 4.06 21.52
CA THR A 215 -9.78 2.88 21.61
C THR A 215 -9.83 2.09 20.31
N ASN A 216 -9.60 2.73 19.17
CA ASN A 216 -9.39 2.06 17.89
C ASN A 216 -8.03 1.34 17.93
N THR A 217 -8.02 0.06 17.61
CA THR A 217 -6.84 -0.77 17.75
C THR A 217 -6.34 -1.30 16.42
N THR A 218 -5.06 -1.65 16.36
CA THR A 218 -4.43 -2.42 15.30
C THR A 218 -3.13 -3.03 15.81
N SER A 219 -2.42 -3.78 14.95
CA SER A 219 -1.08 -4.30 15.22
C SER A 219 -0.13 -3.99 14.06
N ALA A 220 1.18 -4.10 14.30
CA ALA A 220 2.17 -3.92 13.25
C ALA A 220 2.02 -4.97 12.14
N HIS A 221 1.67 -6.21 12.52
CA HIS A 221 1.37 -7.29 11.61
C HIS A 221 0.11 -7.00 10.78
N ASP A 222 -1.00 -6.59 11.41
CA ASP A 222 -2.25 -6.31 10.71
C ASP A 222 -2.13 -5.17 9.70
N LEU A 223 -1.44 -4.08 10.09
CA LEU A 223 -1.17 -2.97 9.17
C LEU A 223 -0.37 -3.44 7.96
N SER A 224 0.70 -4.19 8.18
CA SER A 224 1.53 -4.74 7.11
C SER A 224 0.75 -5.73 6.25
N ARG A 225 -0.07 -6.60 6.87
CA ARG A 225 -0.93 -7.55 6.17
C ARG A 225 -1.95 -6.83 5.28
N SER A 226 -2.61 -5.78 5.78
CA SER A 226 -3.60 -5.03 5.00
C SER A 226 -3.01 -4.46 3.70
N ILE A 227 -1.78 -3.96 3.75
CA ILE A 227 -1.06 -3.43 2.59
C ILE A 227 -0.60 -4.56 1.66
N ALA A 228 -0.07 -5.64 2.22
CA ALA A 228 0.41 -6.78 1.46
C ALA A 228 -0.72 -7.47 0.69
N LEU A 229 -1.88 -7.70 1.30
CA LEU A 229 -3.06 -8.28 0.64
C LEU A 229 -3.52 -7.47 -0.58
N VAL A 230 -3.36 -6.14 -0.53
CA VAL A 230 -3.59 -5.28 -1.70
C VAL A 230 -2.50 -5.49 -2.72
N ASP A 231 -1.24 -5.37 -2.35
CA ASP A 231 -0.12 -5.39 -3.30
C ASP A 231 0.01 -6.74 -4.02
N THR A 232 -0.26 -7.84 -3.32
CA THR A 232 -0.24 -9.20 -3.90
C THR A 232 -1.46 -9.52 -4.77
N GLY A 233 -2.53 -8.71 -4.69
CA GLY A 233 -3.78 -8.94 -5.42
C GLY A 233 -4.72 -9.96 -4.79
N GLU A 234 -4.50 -10.33 -3.53
CA GLU A 234 -5.37 -11.25 -2.81
C GLU A 234 -6.70 -10.59 -2.38
N ALA A 235 -6.69 -9.28 -2.10
CA ALA A 235 -7.85 -8.58 -1.55
C ALA A 235 -8.57 -7.65 -2.53
N LEU A 236 -7.92 -7.22 -3.61
CA LEU A 236 -8.46 -6.22 -4.55
C LEU A 236 -8.19 -6.60 -6.01
N SER A 237 -9.10 -6.18 -6.90
CA SER A 237 -8.88 -6.22 -8.35
C SER A 237 -7.66 -5.34 -8.76
N LEU A 238 -7.12 -5.55 -9.95
CA LEU A 238 -6.02 -4.74 -10.49
C LEU A 238 -6.34 -3.25 -10.45
N ARG A 239 -7.55 -2.86 -10.88
CA ARG A 239 -8.02 -1.47 -10.85
C ARG A 239 -8.00 -0.88 -9.44
N SER A 240 -8.53 -1.59 -8.47
CA SER A 240 -8.61 -1.08 -7.09
C SER A 240 -7.24 -1.10 -6.39
N ARG A 241 -6.32 -1.97 -6.80
CA ARG A 241 -4.91 -1.91 -6.37
C ARG A 241 -4.24 -0.62 -6.84
N ASP A 242 -4.47 -0.22 -8.10
CA ASP A 242 -3.92 1.04 -8.64
C ASP A 242 -4.51 2.24 -7.89
N LEU A 243 -5.83 2.25 -7.63
CA LEU A 243 -6.48 3.27 -6.81
C LEU A 243 -5.90 3.32 -5.38
N PHE A 244 -5.67 2.16 -4.75
CA PHE A 244 -5.05 2.11 -3.42
C PHE A 244 -3.66 2.74 -3.43
N ARG A 245 -2.81 2.40 -4.41
CA ARG A 245 -1.46 2.96 -4.54
C ARG A 245 -1.49 4.46 -4.83
N GLU A 246 -2.38 4.92 -5.71
CA GLU A 246 -2.58 6.35 -5.99
C GLU A 246 -2.93 7.10 -4.71
N VAL A 247 -3.92 6.61 -3.96
CA VAL A 247 -4.39 7.24 -2.72
C VAL A 247 -3.29 7.20 -1.65
N MET A 248 -2.62 6.07 -1.41
CA MET A 248 -1.53 5.97 -0.44
C MET A 248 -0.33 6.84 -0.84
N GLY A 249 -0.05 6.96 -2.13
CA GLY A 249 1.01 7.82 -2.67
C GLY A 249 0.74 9.32 -2.51
N SER A 250 -0.51 9.71 -2.24
CA SER A 250 -0.88 11.11 -1.97
C SER A 250 -0.50 11.59 -0.57
N SER A 251 -0.08 10.69 0.34
CA SER A 251 0.29 11.04 1.73
C SER A 251 1.35 12.14 1.77
N VAL A 252 1.08 13.19 2.54
CA VAL A 252 2.04 14.29 2.78
C VAL A 252 2.86 14.08 4.05
N THR A 253 2.61 13.00 4.78
CA THR A 253 3.27 12.69 6.06
C THR A 253 4.36 11.63 5.89
N ASN A 254 5.60 12.07 5.79
CA ASN A 254 6.78 11.24 5.53
C ASN A 254 7.80 11.25 6.69
N THR A 255 7.37 11.67 7.87
CA THR A 255 8.26 12.02 8.99
C THR A 255 8.73 10.83 9.83
N LEU A 256 8.16 9.63 9.67
CA LEU A 256 8.46 8.46 10.50
C LEU A 256 9.18 7.37 9.69
N LEU A 257 8.44 6.44 9.05
CA LEU A 257 9.02 5.33 8.27
C LEU A 257 9.93 5.83 7.14
N PRO A 258 9.51 6.75 6.25
CA PRO A 258 10.38 7.22 5.18
C PRO A 258 11.65 7.91 5.71
N THR A 259 11.51 8.77 6.73
CA THR A 259 12.67 9.45 7.36
C THR A 259 13.63 8.45 8.01
N GLY A 260 13.09 7.43 8.71
CA GLY A 260 13.91 6.38 9.34
C GLY A 260 14.66 5.56 8.31
N LEU A 261 13.97 5.09 7.26
CA LEU A 261 14.58 4.33 6.17
C LEU A 261 15.70 5.14 5.48
N MET A 262 15.43 6.41 5.15
CA MET A 262 16.42 7.30 4.56
C MET A 262 17.68 7.39 5.44
N LYS A 263 17.52 7.57 6.75
CA LYS A 263 18.63 7.62 7.70
C LYS A 263 19.44 6.32 7.69
N GLY A 264 18.76 5.17 7.69
CA GLY A 264 19.40 3.85 7.63
C GLY A 264 20.16 3.60 6.31
N LEU A 265 19.73 4.21 5.21
CA LEU A 265 20.39 4.19 3.92
C LEU A 265 21.52 5.24 3.77
N GLY A 266 21.86 5.97 4.85
CA GLY A 266 22.90 7.01 4.83
C GLY A 266 22.45 8.33 4.19
N GLY A 267 21.14 8.63 4.19
CA GLY A 267 20.60 9.88 3.69
C GLY A 267 20.65 11.03 4.70
N ALA A 268 20.58 12.28 4.21
CA ALA A 268 20.49 13.47 5.04
C ALA A 268 19.11 13.62 5.69
N GLN A 269 19.04 14.24 6.86
CA GLN A 269 17.77 14.61 7.48
C GLN A 269 17.14 15.80 6.72
N GLY A 270 15.82 15.76 6.54
CA GLY A 270 15.05 16.92 6.11
C GLY A 270 14.49 16.87 4.68
N ALA A 271 14.95 15.95 3.82
CA ALA A 271 14.40 15.74 2.48
C ALA A 271 14.23 14.24 2.18
N PRO A 272 13.39 13.50 2.96
CA PRO A 272 13.35 12.05 2.89
C PRO A 272 12.87 11.54 1.53
N ASP A 273 11.83 12.12 0.97
CA ASP A 273 11.22 11.60 -0.27
C ASP A 273 12.12 11.80 -1.49
N SER A 274 12.70 12.99 -1.63
CA SER A 274 13.61 13.24 -2.76
C SER A 274 14.86 12.36 -2.68
N THR A 275 15.39 12.13 -1.48
CA THR A 275 16.57 11.26 -1.28
C THR A 275 16.23 9.79 -1.51
N LEU A 276 15.09 9.31 -1.04
CA LEU A 276 14.64 7.94 -1.30
C LEU A 276 14.39 7.72 -2.80
N ALA A 277 13.67 8.62 -3.45
CA ALA A 277 13.41 8.56 -4.89
C ALA A 277 14.70 8.60 -5.72
N SER A 278 15.68 9.44 -5.37
CA SER A 278 16.97 9.48 -6.05
C SER A 278 17.80 8.20 -5.89
N LYS A 279 17.54 7.42 -4.83
CA LYS A 279 18.11 6.09 -4.60
C LYS A 279 17.26 4.97 -5.19
N GLY A 280 16.16 5.29 -5.90
CA GLY A 280 15.24 4.33 -6.50
C GLY A 280 14.22 3.70 -5.56
N TYR A 281 14.11 4.17 -4.31
CA TYR A 281 13.08 3.71 -3.37
C TYR A 281 11.82 4.57 -3.49
N ARG A 282 10.65 3.92 -3.37
CA ARG A 282 9.36 4.59 -3.17
C ARG A 282 8.69 4.05 -1.92
N VAL A 283 8.06 4.93 -1.15
CA VAL A 283 7.33 4.56 0.07
C VAL A 283 5.93 5.14 0.00
N TYR A 284 4.95 4.25 0.16
CA TYR A 284 3.53 4.58 0.21
C TYR A 284 3.05 4.30 1.63
N ASN A 285 2.92 5.33 2.46
CA ASN A 285 2.71 5.14 3.88
C ASN A 285 1.53 5.95 4.44
N LYS A 286 1.06 5.51 5.62
CA LYS A 286 0.09 6.25 6.42
C LYS A 286 0.56 6.32 7.86
N THR A 287 0.81 7.53 8.32
CA THR A 287 1.13 7.82 9.72
C THR A 287 -0.11 7.89 10.61
N GLY A 288 0.08 7.66 11.90
CA GLY A 288 -0.90 7.89 12.96
C GLY A 288 -0.27 8.65 14.12
N ASP A 289 -1.03 9.59 14.68
CA ASP A 289 -0.64 10.40 15.84
C ASP A 289 -1.90 10.82 16.62
N ILE A 290 -1.93 10.48 17.90
CA ILE A 290 -2.94 10.93 18.88
C ILE A 290 -2.27 11.41 20.19
N GLY A 291 -0.99 11.75 20.11
CA GLY A 291 -0.20 12.19 21.26
C GLY A 291 0.27 11.06 22.18
N ILE A 292 -0.59 10.14 22.58
CA ILE A 292 -0.24 8.96 23.42
C ILE A 292 0.21 7.77 22.60
N ALA A 293 -0.01 7.76 21.29
CA ALA A 293 0.40 6.71 20.39
C ALA A 293 0.74 7.26 19.01
N TYR A 294 1.79 6.69 18.43
CA TYR A 294 2.28 6.99 17.09
C TYR A 294 2.40 5.70 16.29
N ALA A 295 2.08 5.79 15.01
CA ALA A 295 2.16 4.66 14.10
C ALA A 295 2.64 5.10 12.71
N ASP A 296 3.22 4.19 11.96
CA ASP A 296 3.43 4.33 10.52
C ASP A 296 3.47 2.94 9.88
N ALA A 297 2.80 2.80 8.76
CA ALA A 297 2.86 1.58 7.98
C ALA A 297 2.83 1.89 6.49
N GLY A 298 3.56 1.11 5.70
CA GLY A 298 3.66 1.37 4.27
C GLY A 298 4.20 0.22 3.44
N LEU A 299 3.98 0.35 2.13
CA LEU A 299 4.65 -0.39 1.08
C LEU A 299 5.96 0.32 0.72
N ILE A 300 7.02 -0.43 0.55
CA ILE A 300 8.34 0.05 0.14
C ILE A 300 8.69 -0.67 -1.16
N GLU A 301 8.81 0.07 -2.26
CA GLU A 301 9.37 -0.42 -3.51
C GLU A 301 10.89 -0.19 -3.50
N LEU A 302 11.65 -1.24 -3.78
CA LEU A 302 13.11 -1.23 -3.77
C LEU A 302 13.67 -0.96 -5.18
N PRO A 303 14.91 -0.45 -5.29
CA PRO A 303 15.53 -0.15 -6.59
C PRO A 303 15.68 -1.36 -7.54
N ASP A 304 15.73 -2.56 -7.00
CA ASP A 304 15.83 -3.82 -7.75
C ASP A 304 14.47 -4.42 -8.11
N GLY A 305 13.37 -3.72 -7.81
CA GLY A 305 12.01 -4.14 -8.11
C GLY A 305 11.36 -5.00 -7.02
N ARG A 306 12.11 -5.45 -5.99
CA ARG A 306 11.52 -6.10 -4.82
C ARG A 306 10.64 -5.13 -4.05
N ARG A 307 9.72 -5.69 -3.26
CA ARG A 307 8.76 -4.94 -2.45
C ARG A 307 8.77 -5.45 -1.03
N ALA A 308 8.64 -4.53 -0.09
CA ALA A 308 8.48 -4.86 1.31
C ALA A 308 7.30 -4.10 1.90
N VAL A 309 6.66 -4.67 2.91
CA VAL A 309 5.69 -3.98 3.76
C VAL A 309 6.26 -3.88 5.16
N ALA A 310 5.99 -2.76 5.84
CA ALA A 310 6.41 -2.58 7.22
C ALA A 310 5.36 -1.81 8.01
N GLY A 311 5.22 -2.14 9.29
CA GLY A 311 4.35 -1.47 10.25
C GLY A 311 5.06 -1.26 11.58
N PHE A 312 4.85 -0.10 12.18
CA PHE A 312 5.41 0.32 13.46
C PHE A 312 4.35 1.01 14.28
N LEU A 313 4.26 0.65 15.56
CA LEU A 313 3.43 1.34 16.55
C LEU A 313 4.25 1.57 17.82
N VAL A 314 4.07 2.76 18.41
CA VAL A 314 4.66 3.11 19.70
C VAL A 314 3.61 3.80 20.56
N LYS A 315 3.39 3.31 21.77
CA LYS A 315 2.58 3.95 22.81
C LYS A 315 3.49 4.44 23.93
N GLY A 316 3.26 5.67 24.39
CA GLY A 316 4.08 6.30 25.43
C GLY A 316 3.41 7.50 26.06
N PRO A 317 4.14 8.30 26.84
CA PRO A 317 3.66 9.55 27.40
C PRO A 317 3.19 10.51 26.31
N PHE A 318 2.26 11.38 26.67
CA PHE A 318 1.64 12.35 25.74
C PHE A 318 2.69 13.27 25.11
N ASN A 319 2.70 13.35 23.79
CA ASN A 319 3.59 14.18 22.97
C ASN A 319 5.10 13.95 23.23
N ASP A 320 5.47 12.76 23.71
CA ASP A 320 6.88 12.42 23.94
C ASP A 320 7.62 12.19 22.61
N PRO A 321 8.63 13.02 22.27
CA PRO A 321 9.38 12.89 21.02
C PRO A 321 10.17 11.58 20.93
N ARG A 322 10.42 10.88 22.05
CA ARG A 322 11.04 9.57 22.05
C ARG A 322 10.20 8.55 21.27
N SER A 323 8.87 8.69 21.28
CA SER A 323 7.96 7.80 20.54
C SER A 323 8.21 7.85 19.02
N THR A 324 8.27 9.05 18.45
CA THR A 324 8.56 9.22 17.01
C THR A 324 10.00 8.86 16.65
N ASN A 325 10.95 9.18 17.53
CA ASN A 325 12.37 8.83 17.35
C ASN A 325 12.56 7.30 17.39
N LEU A 326 11.81 6.58 18.24
CA LEU A 326 11.85 5.13 18.29
C LEU A 326 11.36 4.51 16.98
N ILE A 327 10.24 4.98 16.40
CA ILE A 327 9.78 4.50 15.09
C ILE A 327 10.87 4.73 14.02
N ARG A 328 11.47 5.92 13.98
CA ARG A 328 12.56 6.22 13.03
C ARG A 328 13.77 5.30 13.21
N ALA A 329 14.12 4.98 14.46
CA ALA A 329 15.24 4.08 14.76
C ALA A 329 14.94 2.63 14.34
N LEU A 330 13.71 2.14 14.58
CA LEU A 330 13.26 0.83 14.14
C LEU A 330 13.24 0.75 12.59
N ALA A 331 12.71 1.77 11.93
CA ALA A 331 12.70 1.85 10.48
C ALA A 331 14.12 1.93 9.88
N ALA A 332 15.04 2.69 10.50
CA ALA A 332 16.43 2.76 10.06
C ALA A 332 17.14 1.39 10.13
N ALA A 333 16.79 0.57 11.13
CA ALA A 333 17.38 -0.75 11.30
C ALA A 333 17.02 -1.73 10.19
N MET A 334 15.93 -1.51 9.42
CA MET A 334 15.57 -2.35 8.27
C MET A 334 16.49 -2.15 7.05
N ALA A 335 17.11 -0.96 6.93
CA ALA A 335 17.79 -0.55 5.70
C ALA A 335 18.84 -1.55 5.17
N PRO A 336 19.65 -2.23 6.00
CA PRO A 336 20.60 -3.24 5.50
C PRO A 336 19.93 -4.39 4.73
N HIS A 337 18.70 -4.77 5.12
CA HIS A 337 17.95 -5.90 4.55
C HIS A 337 17.14 -5.50 3.30
N LEU A 338 17.01 -4.19 3.06
CA LEU A 338 16.28 -3.61 1.92
C LEU A 338 17.23 -3.03 0.85
N LYS A 339 18.54 -3.20 0.98
CA LYS A 339 19.49 -2.83 -0.08
C LYS A 339 19.30 -3.73 -1.29
N PRO A 340 19.54 -3.22 -2.51
CA PRO A 340 19.57 -4.04 -3.72
C PRO A 340 20.56 -5.18 -3.57
N GLU A 341 20.20 -6.37 -4.04
CA GLU A 341 21.15 -7.46 -4.15
C GLU A 341 22.17 -7.16 -5.25
N PRO A 342 23.47 -7.50 -5.04
CA PRO A 342 24.46 -7.34 -6.10
C PRO A 342 24.01 -8.12 -7.33
N ALA A 343 24.04 -7.49 -8.51
CA ALA A 343 23.74 -8.18 -9.75
C ALA A 343 24.62 -9.44 -9.87
N PRO A 344 24.07 -10.59 -10.29
CA PRO A 344 24.85 -11.79 -10.47
C PRO A 344 26.02 -11.48 -11.43
N GLN A 345 27.24 -11.65 -10.94
CA GLN A 345 28.42 -11.48 -11.78
C GLN A 345 28.28 -12.43 -12.97
N ARG A 346 28.14 -11.90 -14.19
CA ARG A 346 28.27 -12.69 -15.41
C ARG A 346 29.61 -13.38 -15.34
N ARG A 347 29.62 -14.70 -15.16
CA ARG A 347 30.82 -15.50 -15.41
C ARG A 347 31.23 -15.18 -16.83
N THR A 348 32.29 -14.41 -17.01
CA THR A 348 32.97 -14.31 -18.30
C THR A 348 33.45 -15.72 -18.64
N ALA A 349 32.86 -16.28 -19.68
CA ALA A 349 33.37 -17.54 -20.24
C ALA A 349 34.85 -17.31 -20.57
N SER A 350 35.73 -18.09 -19.95
CA SER A 350 37.13 -18.11 -20.32
C SER A 350 37.22 -18.48 -21.82
N PRO A 351 38.02 -17.77 -22.64
CA PRO A 351 38.22 -18.16 -24.02
C PRO A 351 38.83 -19.57 -24.04
N SER A 352 38.12 -20.48 -24.71
CA SER A 352 38.65 -21.81 -25.03
C SER A 352 39.98 -21.65 -25.74
N GLN A 353 41.05 -22.19 -25.14
CA GLN A 353 42.35 -22.35 -25.86
C GLN A 353 42.09 -23.24 -27.08
N GLU A 354 42.12 -22.65 -28.25
CA GLU A 354 42.28 -23.37 -29.52
C GLU A 354 43.61 -24.09 -29.49
N SER A 355 43.59 -25.39 -29.34
CA SER A 355 44.74 -26.26 -29.66
C SER A 355 44.86 -26.34 -31.16
N THR A 356 45.84 -25.69 -31.71
CA THR A 356 46.30 -25.85 -33.11
C THR A 356 47.05 -27.16 -33.23
N PRO A 357 46.91 -27.90 -34.37
CA PRO A 357 47.50 -29.21 -34.62
C PRO A 357 49.03 -29.19 -34.84
#